data_59140c82fe212882c50eb58005a10219
#
_entry.id   59140c82fe212882c50eb58005a10219
#
_cell.length_a   1.000
_cell.length_b   1.000
_cell.length_c   1.000
_cell.angle_alpha   90.00
_cell.angle_beta   90.00
_cell.angle_gamma   90.00
#
_symmetry.space_group_name_H-M   'P 1'
#
loop_
_entity.id
_entity.type
_entity.pdbx_description
1 polymer ?
#
loop_
_entity_poly.entity_id
_entity_poly.type
_entity_poly.pdbx_seq_one_letter_code
_entity_poly.pdbx_strand_id
1 'polypeptide(L)'
;TSFSSDWQNSYIRSAVIRSGSRAYITGKLTAFCLITFITNFTGMILFTVIKGITGGFGFDSIGEYYLFYDIISGRFPFLYCIIQTYLYSIVNTMYALFGYMVSAILPNTFVAVMAPMFMGIMIEEITSHGIAQIYPYRISVGNDYLSYNTFLNLLLSTIIIIMYMIIAAVLFKKITERRIRNEIV
;
A
#
# COMPACT_ATOMS: atom_id res chain seq x y z
N THR A 1 -6.22 12.51 2.78
CA THR A 1 -6.44 13.86 3.38
C THR A 1 -6.21 14.98 2.39
N SER A 2 -5.17 14.96 1.55
CA SER A 2 -4.89 16.07 0.64
C SER A 2 -5.97 16.29 -0.41
N PHE A 3 -6.60 15.24 -0.95
CA PHE A 3 -7.67 15.39 -1.94
C PHE A 3 -8.94 16.01 -1.32
N SER A 4 -9.36 15.50 -0.16
CA SER A 4 -10.52 16.02 0.55
C SER A 4 -10.31 17.49 0.99
N SER A 5 -9.10 17.84 1.43
CA SER A 5 -8.71 19.20 1.75
C SER A 5 -8.73 20.15 0.54
N ASP A 6 -8.18 19.71 -0.60
CA ASP A 6 -8.21 20.49 -1.83
C ASP A 6 -9.63 20.73 -2.33
N TRP A 7 -10.51 19.74 -2.13
CA TRP A 7 -11.91 19.85 -2.48
C TRP A 7 -12.64 20.86 -1.61
N GLN A 8 -12.51 20.74 -0.28
CA GLN A 8 -13.13 21.64 0.70
C GLN A 8 -12.69 23.09 0.54
N ASN A 9 -11.41 23.31 0.19
CA ASN A 9 -10.84 24.64 0.01
C ASN A 9 -11.01 25.20 -1.43
N SER A 10 -11.78 24.53 -2.29
CA SER A 10 -11.98 24.91 -3.71
C SER A 10 -10.69 25.05 -4.52
N TYR A 11 -9.57 24.54 -4.01
CA TYR A 11 -8.26 24.61 -4.67
C TYR A 11 -8.21 23.80 -5.97
N ILE A 12 -9.01 22.75 -6.07
CA ILE A 12 -9.06 21.87 -7.24
C ILE A 12 -9.41 22.67 -8.51
N ARG A 13 -10.33 23.63 -8.43
CA ARG A 13 -10.76 24.44 -9.58
C ARG A 13 -9.58 25.19 -10.18
N SER A 14 -8.80 25.89 -9.37
CA SER A 14 -7.62 26.65 -9.85
C SER A 14 -6.49 25.74 -10.34
N ALA A 15 -6.27 24.60 -9.69
CA ALA A 15 -5.25 23.63 -10.08
C ALA A 15 -5.59 22.96 -11.42
N VAL A 16 -6.84 22.55 -11.61
CA VAL A 16 -7.31 21.93 -12.86
C VAL A 16 -7.27 22.89 -14.04
N ILE A 17 -7.61 24.18 -13.84
CA ILE A 17 -7.52 25.18 -14.89
C ILE A 17 -6.07 25.38 -15.38
N ARG A 18 -5.09 25.32 -14.46
CA ARG A 18 -3.68 25.54 -14.78
C ARG A 18 -2.99 24.33 -15.42
N SER A 19 -3.24 23.13 -14.89
CA SER A 19 -2.50 21.91 -15.26
C SER A 19 -3.29 20.93 -16.14
N GLY A 20 -4.61 21.13 -16.25
CA GLY A 20 -5.52 20.16 -16.84
C GLY A 20 -5.87 19.03 -15.85
N SER A 21 -7.08 18.50 -16.00
CA SER A 21 -7.62 17.49 -15.07
C SER A 21 -6.77 16.20 -15.00
N ARG A 22 -6.30 15.71 -16.13
CA ARG A 22 -5.50 14.47 -16.20
C ARG A 22 -4.15 14.62 -15.51
N ALA A 23 -3.43 15.71 -15.79
CA ALA A 23 -2.11 15.96 -15.18
C ALA A 23 -2.24 16.14 -13.66
N TYR A 24 -3.25 16.87 -13.21
CA TYR A 24 -3.54 17.03 -11.79
C TYR A 24 -3.80 15.69 -11.09
N ILE A 25 -4.70 14.85 -11.65
CA ILE A 25 -5.07 13.56 -11.04
C ILE A 25 -3.89 12.60 -10.99
N THR A 26 -3.16 12.46 -12.12
CA THR A 26 -2.01 11.56 -12.16
C THR A 26 -0.88 12.03 -11.26
N GLY A 27 -0.58 13.33 -11.24
CA GLY A 27 0.44 13.91 -10.36
C GLY A 27 0.12 13.70 -8.88
N LYS A 28 -1.12 13.93 -8.48
CA LYS A 28 -1.57 13.68 -7.10
C LYS A 28 -1.49 12.21 -6.71
N LEU A 29 -1.93 11.32 -7.60
CA LEU A 29 -1.91 9.88 -7.37
C LEU A 29 -0.48 9.36 -7.18
N THR A 30 0.42 9.71 -8.12
CA THR A 30 1.82 9.28 -8.05
C THR A 30 2.53 9.84 -6.83
N ALA A 31 2.34 11.13 -6.53
CA ALA A 31 2.90 11.75 -5.33
C ALA A 31 2.39 11.06 -4.04
N PHE A 32 1.10 10.76 -3.97
CA PHE A 32 0.52 10.05 -2.84
C PHE A 32 1.13 8.67 -2.65
N CYS A 33 1.21 7.86 -3.70
CA CYS A 33 1.80 6.52 -3.64
C CYS A 33 3.28 6.56 -3.22
N LEU A 34 4.07 7.46 -3.83
CA LEU A 34 5.49 7.58 -3.51
C LEU A 34 5.72 8.03 -2.06
N ILE A 35 5.03 9.08 -1.61
CA ILE A 35 5.19 9.61 -0.25
C ILE A 35 4.77 8.55 0.77
N THR A 36 3.63 7.89 0.56
CA THR A 36 3.14 6.87 1.47
C THR A 36 4.10 5.68 1.55
N PHE A 37 4.59 5.20 0.41
CA PHE A 37 5.56 4.12 0.38
C PHE A 37 6.86 4.50 1.09
N ILE A 38 7.45 5.64 0.75
CA ILE A 38 8.72 6.08 1.33
C ILE A 38 8.57 6.29 2.85
N THR A 39 7.49 6.89 3.30
CA THR A 39 7.25 7.11 4.73
C THR A 39 7.13 5.80 5.50
N ASN A 40 6.33 4.85 5.00
CA ASN A 40 6.20 3.53 5.64
C ASN A 40 7.52 2.77 5.62
N PHE A 41 8.19 2.73 4.47
CA PHE A 41 9.45 2.01 4.31
C PHE A 41 10.55 2.57 5.22
N THR A 42 10.71 3.89 5.23
CA THR A 42 11.72 4.56 6.08
C THR A 42 11.42 4.36 7.56
N GLY A 43 10.15 4.52 7.97
CA GLY A 43 9.74 4.30 9.36
C GLY A 43 10.02 2.88 9.85
N MET A 44 9.71 1.88 9.03
CA MET A 44 9.95 0.48 9.36
C MET A 44 11.44 0.12 9.36
N ILE A 45 12.24 0.66 8.44
CA ILE A 45 13.70 0.48 8.45
C ILE A 45 14.31 1.09 9.71
N LEU A 46 13.93 2.31 10.06
CA LEU A 46 14.41 2.95 11.30
C LEU A 46 14.05 2.12 12.54
N PHE A 47 12.83 1.63 12.62
CA PHE A 47 12.40 0.75 13.70
C PHE A 47 13.26 -0.54 13.75
N THR A 48 13.49 -1.17 12.60
CA THR A 48 14.30 -2.38 12.48
C THR A 48 15.74 -2.14 12.93
N VAL A 49 16.34 -1.02 12.51
CA VAL A 49 17.72 -0.65 12.92
C VAL A 49 17.79 -0.41 14.42
N ILE A 50 16.87 0.34 15.00
CA ILE A 50 16.81 0.59 16.44
C ILE A 50 16.68 -0.73 17.22
N LYS A 51 15.78 -1.62 16.78
CA LYS A 51 15.59 -2.93 17.41
C LYS A 51 16.85 -3.80 17.31
N GLY A 52 17.50 -3.81 16.14
CA GLY A 52 18.75 -4.55 15.95
C GLY A 52 19.88 -4.09 16.86
N ILE A 53 19.97 -2.77 17.13
CA ILE A 53 21.00 -2.19 18.01
C ILE A 53 20.66 -2.47 19.49
N THR A 54 19.39 -2.37 19.90
CA THR A 54 18.99 -2.45 21.32
C THR A 54 18.77 -3.87 21.82
N GLY A 55 18.29 -4.79 21.01
CA GLY A 55 17.88 -6.13 21.45
C GLY A 55 18.42 -7.28 20.61
N GLY A 56 19.17 -6.98 19.56
CA GLY A 56 19.54 -7.99 18.56
C GLY A 56 18.35 -8.49 17.75
N PHE A 57 18.63 -9.26 16.71
CA PHE A 57 17.61 -9.93 15.91
C PHE A 57 17.37 -11.32 16.48
N GLY A 58 16.34 -11.48 17.33
CA GLY A 58 15.94 -12.77 17.89
C GLY A 58 15.16 -13.62 16.89
N PHE A 59 15.85 -14.26 15.95
CA PHE A 59 15.25 -15.15 14.97
C PHE A 59 15.18 -16.61 15.41
N ASP A 60 15.59 -16.92 16.64
CA ASP A 60 15.66 -18.28 17.16
C ASP A 60 14.31 -18.99 17.24
N SER A 61 13.21 -18.24 17.20
CA SER A 61 11.83 -18.76 17.24
C SER A 61 11.14 -18.82 15.86
N ILE A 62 11.81 -18.41 14.79
CA ILE A 62 11.23 -18.43 13.45
C ILE A 62 11.39 -19.84 12.88
N GLY A 63 10.27 -20.57 12.76
CA GLY A 63 10.25 -21.91 12.21
C GLY A 63 10.46 -21.95 10.70
N GLU A 64 10.78 -23.12 10.18
CA GLU A 64 11.02 -23.40 8.74
C GLU A 64 9.82 -23.06 7.81
N TYR A 65 8.66 -22.79 8.38
CA TYR A 65 7.42 -22.47 7.66
C TYR A 65 7.29 -21.00 7.25
N TYR A 66 8.24 -20.14 7.66
CA TYR A 66 8.18 -18.73 7.26
C TYR A 66 8.80 -18.49 5.89
N LEU A 67 8.14 -17.65 5.14
CA LEU A 67 8.61 -17.19 3.85
C LEU A 67 10.02 -16.58 3.99
N PHE A 68 10.90 -16.86 3.04
CA PHE A 68 12.28 -16.37 3.06
C PHE A 68 13.16 -16.95 4.20
N TYR A 69 12.77 -18.09 4.80
CA TYR A 69 13.59 -18.78 5.80
C TYR A 69 15.01 -19.07 5.31
N ASP A 70 15.18 -19.37 4.03
CA ASP A 70 16.49 -19.60 3.40
C ASP A 70 17.46 -18.42 3.60
N ILE A 71 16.93 -17.18 3.63
CA ILE A 71 17.72 -15.97 3.85
C ILE A 71 18.15 -15.88 5.33
N ILE A 72 17.27 -16.29 6.23
CA ILE A 72 17.57 -16.31 7.67
C ILE A 72 18.59 -17.40 7.97
N SER A 73 18.38 -18.61 7.46
CA SER A 73 19.29 -19.74 7.63
C SER A 73 20.66 -19.49 7.00
N GLY A 74 20.70 -18.71 5.91
CA GLY A 74 21.93 -18.21 5.27
C GLY A 74 22.68 -17.13 6.06
N ARG A 75 22.22 -16.77 7.27
CA ARG A 75 22.80 -15.73 8.15
C ARG A 75 22.75 -14.30 7.59
N PHE A 76 21.71 -13.97 6.82
CA PHE A 76 21.47 -12.59 6.35
C PHE A 76 20.20 -11.98 6.98
N PRO A 77 20.13 -11.84 8.32
CA PRO A 77 18.92 -11.37 9.01
C PRO A 77 18.50 -9.97 8.59
N PHE A 78 19.45 -9.11 8.30
CA PHE A 78 19.17 -7.75 7.85
C PHE A 78 18.49 -7.73 6.46
N LEU A 79 18.91 -8.59 5.55
CA LEU A 79 18.29 -8.73 4.22
C LEU A 79 16.84 -9.22 4.34
N TYR A 80 16.59 -10.18 5.22
CA TYR A 80 15.21 -10.61 5.53
C TYR A 80 14.35 -9.45 6.01
N CYS A 81 14.85 -8.66 6.96
CA CYS A 81 14.14 -7.49 7.48
C CYS A 81 13.85 -6.45 6.38
N ILE A 82 14.77 -6.23 5.45
CA ILE A 82 14.54 -5.32 4.31
C ILE A 82 13.42 -5.84 3.42
N ILE A 83 13.42 -7.12 3.06
CA ILE A 83 12.38 -7.73 2.21
C ILE A 83 11.03 -7.64 2.90
N GLN A 84 10.96 -7.99 4.18
CA GLN A 84 9.74 -7.94 4.97
C GLN A 84 9.21 -6.51 5.08
N THR A 85 10.07 -5.54 5.35
CA THR A 85 9.74 -4.12 5.38
C THR A 85 9.22 -3.62 4.03
N TYR A 86 9.82 -4.07 2.93
CA TYR A 86 9.37 -3.74 1.58
C TYR A 86 7.95 -4.26 1.33
N LEU A 87 7.68 -5.55 1.59
CA LEU A 87 6.36 -6.15 1.40
C LEU A 87 5.30 -5.47 2.26
N TYR A 88 5.61 -5.21 3.52
CA TYR A 88 4.71 -4.52 4.43
C TYR A 88 4.39 -3.09 3.95
N SER A 89 5.41 -2.37 3.48
CA SER A 89 5.25 -0.99 3.02
C SER A 89 4.43 -0.89 1.74
N ILE A 90 4.60 -1.82 0.79
CA ILE A 90 3.81 -1.81 -0.45
C ILE A 90 2.35 -2.20 -0.20
N VAL A 91 2.07 -3.14 0.72
CA VAL A 91 0.72 -3.51 1.15
C VAL A 91 0.03 -2.35 1.86
N ASN A 92 0.71 -1.67 2.78
CA ASN A 92 0.17 -0.48 3.44
C ASN A 92 -0.12 0.65 2.45
N THR A 93 0.75 0.83 1.45
CA THR A 93 0.52 1.82 0.38
C THR A 93 -0.73 1.47 -0.44
N MET A 94 -0.94 0.19 -0.73
CA MET A 94 -2.15 -0.29 -1.39
C MET A 94 -3.41 0.03 -0.58
N TYR A 95 -3.45 -0.29 0.72
CA TYR A 95 -4.60 0.04 1.57
C TYR A 95 -4.84 1.55 1.67
N ALA A 96 -3.77 2.33 1.81
CA ALA A 96 -3.87 3.78 1.82
C ALA A 96 -4.44 4.33 0.50
N LEU A 97 -4.08 3.72 -0.64
CA LEU A 97 -4.60 4.10 -1.96
C LEU A 97 -6.10 3.80 -2.10
N PHE A 98 -6.58 2.69 -1.57
CA PHE A 98 -8.03 2.43 -1.48
C PHE A 98 -8.74 3.47 -0.62
N GLY A 99 -8.17 3.84 0.53
CA GLY A 99 -8.68 4.93 1.35
C GLY A 99 -8.71 6.28 0.61
N TYR A 100 -7.67 6.55 -0.16
CA TYR A 100 -7.60 7.74 -1.02
C TYR A 100 -8.69 7.73 -2.10
N MET A 101 -8.96 6.58 -2.71
CA MET A 101 -10.08 6.40 -3.65
C MET A 101 -11.43 6.71 -2.99
N VAL A 102 -11.67 6.20 -1.78
CA VAL A 102 -12.92 6.47 -1.05
C VAL A 102 -13.06 7.96 -0.72
N SER A 103 -11.97 8.66 -0.40
CA SER A 103 -11.97 10.11 -0.17
C SER A 103 -12.37 10.93 -1.40
N ALA A 104 -12.23 10.38 -2.60
CA ALA A 104 -12.72 11.00 -3.83
C ALA A 104 -14.25 10.88 -3.99
N ILE A 105 -14.84 9.86 -3.39
CA ILE A 105 -16.31 9.68 -3.37
C ILE A 105 -16.93 10.59 -2.29
N LEU A 106 -16.39 10.54 -1.09
CA LEU A 106 -16.86 11.28 0.08
C LEU A 106 -15.72 12.17 0.59
N PRO A 107 -15.71 13.48 0.27
CA PRO A 107 -14.64 14.39 0.66
C PRO A 107 -14.76 14.82 2.14
N ASN A 108 -14.77 13.83 3.02
CA ASN A 108 -14.79 14.00 4.46
C ASN A 108 -13.47 13.46 5.03
N THR A 109 -12.81 14.29 5.85
CA THR A 109 -11.52 13.94 6.45
C THR A 109 -11.60 12.69 7.33
N PHE A 110 -12.69 12.52 8.08
CA PHE A 110 -12.92 11.34 8.91
C PHE A 110 -13.03 10.06 8.06
N VAL A 111 -13.79 10.13 6.97
CA VAL A 111 -13.94 9.00 6.04
C VAL A 111 -12.59 8.66 5.39
N ALA A 112 -11.81 9.66 4.99
CA ALA A 112 -10.50 9.46 4.38
C ALA A 112 -9.51 8.74 5.31
N VAL A 113 -9.59 8.99 6.62
CA VAL A 113 -8.72 8.35 7.63
C VAL A 113 -9.19 6.92 7.94
N MET A 114 -10.48 6.70 8.04
CA MET A 114 -11.05 5.39 8.39
C MET A 114 -11.13 4.42 7.21
N ALA A 115 -11.23 4.93 5.99
CA ALA A 115 -11.42 4.12 4.80
C ALA A 115 -10.33 3.05 4.56
N PRO A 116 -9.02 3.29 4.78
CA PRO A 116 -8.00 2.25 4.64
C PRO A 116 -8.27 1.03 5.53
N MET A 117 -8.71 1.26 6.76
CA MET A 117 -9.04 0.18 7.72
C MET A 117 -10.25 -0.63 7.24
N PHE A 118 -11.34 0.04 6.87
CA PHE A 118 -12.53 -0.64 6.37
C PHE A 118 -12.27 -1.41 5.07
N MET A 119 -11.53 -0.81 4.14
CA MET A 119 -11.16 -1.48 2.90
C MET A 119 -10.25 -2.68 3.16
N GLY A 120 -9.36 -2.60 4.13
CA GLY A 120 -8.54 -3.71 4.58
C GLY A 120 -9.41 -4.89 5.04
N ILE A 121 -10.35 -4.66 5.93
CA ILE A 121 -11.28 -5.69 6.44
C ILE A 121 -12.13 -6.28 5.29
N MET A 122 -12.65 -5.44 4.39
CA MET A 122 -13.45 -5.92 3.26
C MET A 122 -12.63 -6.79 2.28
N ILE A 123 -11.41 -6.37 1.96
CA ILE A 123 -10.52 -7.16 1.10
C ILE A 123 -10.16 -8.48 1.78
N GLU A 124 -9.89 -8.45 3.08
CA GLU A 124 -9.64 -9.63 3.89
C GLU A 124 -10.81 -10.61 3.84
N GLU A 125 -12.02 -10.14 4.09
CA GLU A 125 -13.21 -10.99 4.09
C GLU A 125 -13.47 -11.62 2.72
N ILE A 126 -13.33 -10.85 1.63
CA ILE A 126 -13.53 -11.36 0.27
C ILE A 126 -12.44 -12.38 -0.11
N THR A 127 -11.19 -12.14 0.28
CA THR A 127 -10.07 -12.98 -0.14
C THR A 127 -9.87 -14.19 0.78
N SER A 128 -10.27 -14.13 2.05
CA SER A 128 -10.16 -15.26 2.99
C SER A 128 -11.05 -16.44 2.61
N HIS A 129 -12.22 -16.17 2.03
CA HIS A 129 -13.15 -17.19 1.55
C HIS A 129 -12.86 -17.70 0.13
N GLY A 130 -11.92 -17.06 -0.59
CA GLY A 130 -11.54 -17.39 -1.95
C GLY A 130 -10.15 -18.03 -2.03
N ILE A 131 -9.27 -17.39 -2.78
CA ILE A 131 -7.89 -17.84 -2.96
C ILE A 131 -7.02 -17.17 -1.89
N ALA A 132 -6.75 -17.88 -0.81
CA ALA A 132 -5.97 -17.38 0.34
C ALA A 132 -4.58 -16.79 -0.07
N GLN A 133 -4.02 -17.28 -1.17
CA GLN A 133 -2.74 -16.83 -1.73
C GLN A 133 -2.75 -15.39 -2.26
N ILE A 134 -3.93 -14.83 -2.57
CA ILE A 134 -4.08 -13.45 -3.08
C ILE A 134 -4.32 -12.46 -1.94
N TYR A 135 -4.45 -12.94 -0.72
CA TYR A 135 -4.74 -12.13 0.44
C TYR A 135 -3.55 -11.21 0.81
N PRO A 136 -3.69 -9.86 0.70
CA PRO A 136 -2.55 -8.95 0.84
C PRO A 136 -1.90 -8.99 2.23
N TYR A 137 -2.66 -9.20 3.30
CA TYR A 137 -2.11 -9.31 4.64
C TYR A 137 -1.19 -10.54 4.76
N ARG A 138 -1.60 -11.71 4.26
CA ARG A 138 -0.76 -12.92 4.28
C ARG A 138 0.53 -12.73 3.48
N ILE A 139 0.42 -12.01 2.34
CA ILE A 139 1.59 -11.63 1.55
C ILE A 139 2.55 -10.75 2.39
N SER A 140 2.01 -9.81 3.18
CA SER A 140 2.84 -8.92 4.01
C SER A 140 3.51 -9.64 5.18
N VAL A 141 2.84 -10.62 5.76
CA VAL A 141 3.35 -11.42 6.89
C VAL A 141 4.26 -12.56 6.41
N GLY A 142 4.16 -12.92 5.14
CA GLY A 142 5.00 -13.98 4.56
C GLY A 142 4.63 -15.39 5.01
N ASN A 143 3.32 -15.65 5.19
CA ASN A 143 2.85 -16.95 5.66
C ASN A 143 2.52 -17.96 4.54
N ASP A 144 2.39 -17.51 3.31
CA ASP A 144 1.96 -18.37 2.21
C ASP A 144 2.99 -18.39 1.07
N TYR A 145 3.35 -19.60 0.64
CA TYR A 145 4.21 -19.81 -0.50
C TYR A 145 3.41 -19.72 -1.81
N LEU A 146 3.70 -18.69 -2.61
CA LEU A 146 3.28 -18.62 -4.02
C LEU A 146 4.21 -19.45 -4.91
N SER A 147 5.46 -19.61 -4.48
CA SER A 147 6.48 -20.40 -5.15
C SER A 147 7.54 -20.87 -4.15
N TYR A 148 8.16 -22.05 -4.43
CA TYR A 148 9.29 -22.56 -3.64
C TYR A 148 10.56 -21.73 -3.82
N ASN A 149 10.65 -20.90 -4.85
CA ASN A 149 11.80 -20.02 -5.10
C ASN A 149 11.57 -18.67 -4.46
N THR A 150 12.47 -18.28 -3.54
CA THR A 150 12.43 -17.03 -2.78
C THR A 150 12.29 -15.80 -3.67
N PHE A 151 13.06 -15.70 -4.74
CA PHE A 151 13.01 -14.57 -5.66
C PHE A 151 11.70 -14.52 -6.44
N LEU A 152 11.25 -15.67 -6.96
CA LEU A 152 10.00 -15.77 -7.70
C LEU A 152 8.80 -15.44 -6.81
N ASN A 153 8.85 -15.83 -5.56
CA ASN A 153 7.82 -15.54 -4.57
C ASN A 153 7.72 -14.04 -4.28
N LEU A 154 8.85 -13.36 -4.09
CA LEU A 154 8.89 -11.90 -3.92
C LEU A 154 8.33 -11.17 -5.15
N LEU A 155 8.68 -11.64 -6.35
CA LEU A 155 8.23 -11.06 -7.60
C LEU A 155 6.71 -11.24 -7.79
N LEU A 156 6.18 -12.45 -7.57
CA LEU A 156 4.75 -12.73 -7.65
C LEU A 156 3.94 -11.93 -6.62
N SER A 157 4.40 -11.88 -5.39
CA SER A 157 3.79 -11.07 -4.31
C SER A 157 3.70 -9.60 -4.70
N THR A 158 4.79 -9.06 -5.22
CA THR A 158 4.84 -7.66 -5.70
C THR A 158 3.88 -7.41 -6.85
N ILE A 159 3.81 -8.31 -7.84
CA ILE A 159 2.88 -8.21 -8.97
C ILE A 159 1.43 -8.20 -8.51
N ILE A 160 1.05 -9.09 -7.59
CA ILE A 160 -0.32 -9.17 -7.06
C ILE A 160 -0.70 -7.84 -6.41
N ILE A 161 0.17 -7.28 -5.56
CA ILE A 161 -0.12 -6.02 -4.87
C ILE A 161 -0.19 -4.85 -5.86
N ILE A 162 0.70 -4.81 -6.86
CA ILE A 162 0.66 -3.79 -7.92
C ILE A 162 -0.65 -3.88 -8.71
N MET A 163 -1.17 -5.07 -9.00
CA MET A 163 -2.47 -5.22 -9.65
C MET A 163 -3.61 -4.60 -8.82
N TYR A 164 -3.64 -4.82 -7.50
CA TYR A 164 -4.59 -4.14 -6.63
C TYR A 164 -4.45 -2.61 -6.68
N MET A 165 -3.21 -2.11 -6.64
CA MET A 165 -2.94 -0.67 -6.74
C MET A 165 -3.40 -0.09 -8.08
N ILE A 166 -3.21 -0.79 -9.19
CA ILE A 166 -3.68 -0.37 -10.51
C ILE A 166 -5.20 -0.27 -10.53
N ILE A 167 -5.91 -1.27 -9.99
CA ILE A 167 -7.37 -1.25 -9.90
C ILE A 167 -7.84 -0.02 -9.10
N ALA A 168 -7.27 0.23 -7.93
CA ALA A 168 -7.60 1.38 -7.10
C ALA A 168 -7.30 2.71 -7.82
N ALA A 169 -6.16 2.79 -8.52
CA ALA A 169 -5.75 3.98 -9.28
C ALA A 169 -6.70 4.29 -10.44
N VAL A 170 -7.10 3.27 -11.20
CA VAL A 170 -8.06 3.41 -12.31
C VAL A 170 -9.42 3.86 -11.80
N LEU A 171 -9.91 3.28 -10.71
CA LEU A 171 -11.17 3.66 -10.08
C LEU A 171 -11.10 5.09 -9.56
N PHE A 172 -10.04 5.46 -8.83
CA PHE A 172 -9.82 6.83 -8.36
C PHE A 172 -9.86 7.83 -9.52
N LYS A 173 -9.10 7.58 -10.60
CA LYS A 173 -9.05 8.43 -11.77
C LYS A 173 -10.43 8.61 -12.37
N LYS A 174 -11.17 7.52 -12.62
CA LYS A 174 -12.52 7.54 -13.22
C LYS A 174 -13.53 8.33 -12.37
N ILE A 175 -13.50 8.12 -11.06
CA ILE A 175 -14.37 8.80 -10.10
C ILE A 175 -14.06 10.30 -10.08
N THR A 176 -12.78 10.64 -9.96
CA THR A 176 -12.35 12.04 -9.88
C THR A 176 -12.61 12.81 -11.19
N GLU A 177 -12.34 12.22 -12.35
CA GLU A 177 -12.64 12.83 -13.65
C GLU A 177 -14.14 13.09 -13.81
N ARG A 178 -14.99 12.13 -13.41
CA ARG A 178 -16.44 12.28 -13.45
C ARG A 178 -16.93 13.42 -12.56
N ARG A 179 -16.35 13.51 -11.36
CA ARG A 179 -16.70 14.53 -10.38
C ARG A 179 -16.25 15.93 -10.83
N ILE A 180 -15.03 16.08 -11.31
CA ILE A 180 -14.52 17.34 -11.86
C ILE A 180 -15.42 17.83 -12.99
N ARG A 181 -15.84 16.96 -13.89
CA ARG A 181 -16.72 17.30 -15.02
C ARG A 181 -18.09 17.79 -14.54
N ASN A 182 -18.66 17.17 -13.53
CA ASN A 182 -20.00 17.52 -13.07
C ASN A 182 -20.07 18.78 -12.21
N GLU A 183 -18.97 19.16 -11.53
CA GLU A 183 -18.97 20.25 -10.55
C GLU A 183 -18.17 21.49 -11.01
N ILE A 184 -17.32 21.36 -12.02
CA ILE A 184 -16.43 22.44 -12.48
C ILE A 184 -16.79 22.91 -13.90
N VAL A 185 -17.35 22.04 -14.70
CA VAL A 185 -17.84 22.32 -16.09
C VAL A 185 -19.33 22.44 -16.06
#